data_fa49114183cf82815c49c6f7def034c7
#
_entry.id   fa49114183cf82815c49c6f7def034c7
#
_cell.length_a   1.000
_cell.length_b   1.000
_cell.length_c   1.000
_cell.angle_alpha   90.00
_cell.angle_beta   90.00
_cell.angle_gamma   90.00
#
_symmetry.space_group_name_H-M   'P 1'
#
loop_
_entity.id
_entity.type
_entity.pdbx_description
1 polymer ?
#
loop_
_entity_poly.entity_id
_entity_poly.type
_entity_poly.pdbx_seq_one_letter_code
_entity_poly.pdbx_strand_id
1 'polypeptide(L)'
;MSLELFDTHAHLHVPEFDGDRAEMMARARQAGVTRMLTIGTEVPTSHAAIALAEAEPDVWATVGVHPHDAADADAGVLTEIERLAGGPRVVAVGEIGLDFFRDLSPRDVQERVFRHLIGLARRVGKPVVVHCRDAHAEVLAILGEEGASEVGGIMHCFSGDVEIARRCLDLGLLVSLAGPVTYPNARALPDVARFVPADRLVIETDCPFLPPQGYRGKRNEPAYLALTAARVAELRAEPLEEFARRASDNARGLLRLG
;
A
#
# COMPACT_ATOMS: atom_id res chain seq x y z
N MET A 1 -17.56 19.58 -7.26
CA MET A 1 -17.29 18.22 -7.81
C MET A 1 -17.11 17.31 -6.61
N SER A 2 -17.57 16.07 -6.66
CA SER A 2 -17.34 15.10 -5.57
C SER A 2 -15.87 14.70 -5.56
N LEU A 3 -15.31 14.47 -4.38
CA LEU A 3 -13.97 13.92 -4.21
C LEU A 3 -13.90 12.52 -4.84
N GLU A 4 -12.82 12.22 -5.55
CA GLU A 4 -12.54 10.90 -6.11
C GLU A 4 -11.21 10.41 -5.54
N LEU A 5 -11.28 9.63 -4.46
CA LEU A 5 -10.12 9.09 -3.75
C LEU A 5 -9.95 7.60 -4.03
N PHE A 6 -8.70 7.16 -4.15
CA PHE A 6 -8.31 5.76 -4.15
C PHE A 6 -7.46 5.46 -2.92
N ASP A 7 -7.96 4.60 -2.04
CA ASP A 7 -7.19 4.08 -0.92
C ASP A 7 -6.29 2.94 -1.41
N THR A 8 -4.99 3.22 -1.57
CA THR A 8 -4.05 2.29 -2.18
C THR A 8 -3.52 1.22 -1.22
N HIS A 9 -3.91 1.27 0.06
CA HIS A 9 -3.52 0.25 1.04
C HIS A 9 -4.45 0.27 2.25
N ALA A 10 -5.26 -0.78 2.38
CA ALA A 10 -6.19 -0.97 3.50
C ALA A 10 -6.38 -2.46 3.80
N HIS A 11 -6.54 -2.83 5.06
CA HIS A 11 -6.84 -4.20 5.46
C HIS A 11 -8.34 -4.38 5.75
N LEU A 12 -9.17 -4.25 4.71
CA LEU A 12 -10.65 -4.19 4.84
C LEU A 12 -11.29 -5.49 5.32
N HIS A 13 -10.60 -6.62 5.13
CA HIS A 13 -11.10 -7.97 5.41
C HIS A 13 -10.83 -8.43 6.84
N VAL A 14 -10.05 -7.67 7.64
CA VAL A 14 -9.62 -8.09 8.98
C VAL A 14 -10.76 -8.09 10.00
N PRO A 15 -10.64 -8.90 11.09
CA PRO A 15 -11.68 -9.06 12.09
C PRO A 15 -12.11 -7.76 12.80
N GLU A 16 -11.24 -6.76 12.85
CA GLU A 16 -11.53 -5.45 13.42
C GLU A 16 -12.73 -4.75 12.77
N PHE A 17 -13.08 -5.15 11.55
CA PHE A 17 -14.22 -4.62 10.81
C PHE A 17 -15.43 -5.57 10.75
N ASP A 18 -15.38 -6.77 11.32
CA ASP A 18 -16.48 -7.75 11.21
C ASP A 18 -17.82 -7.23 11.70
N GLY A 19 -17.78 -6.37 12.74
CA GLY A 19 -19.00 -5.83 13.35
C GLY A 19 -19.68 -4.72 12.55
N ASP A 20 -18.96 -4.03 11.63
CA ASP A 20 -19.49 -2.86 10.91
C ASP A 20 -18.86 -2.66 9.51
N ARG A 21 -18.37 -3.73 8.86
CA ARG A 21 -17.68 -3.63 7.55
C ARG A 21 -18.54 -2.95 6.50
N ALA A 22 -19.81 -3.29 6.39
CA ALA A 22 -20.71 -2.70 5.40
C ALA A 22 -20.91 -1.20 5.65
N GLU A 23 -21.12 -0.81 6.90
CA GLU A 23 -21.28 0.59 7.31
C GLU A 23 -19.96 1.37 7.13
N MET A 24 -18.82 0.78 7.45
CA MET A 24 -17.50 1.36 7.24
C MET A 24 -17.25 1.63 5.74
N MET A 25 -17.55 0.68 4.87
CA MET A 25 -17.48 0.84 3.42
C MET A 25 -18.42 1.93 2.91
N ALA A 26 -19.65 2.01 3.46
CA ALA A 26 -20.60 3.07 3.12
C ALA A 26 -20.07 4.46 3.54
N ARG A 27 -19.47 4.60 4.73
CA ARG A 27 -18.82 5.84 5.17
C ARG A 27 -17.66 6.23 4.26
N ALA A 28 -16.84 5.26 3.81
CA ALA A 28 -15.76 5.48 2.86
C ALA A 28 -16.27 6.10 1.56
N ARG A 29 -17.30 5.51 0.95
CA ARG A 29 -17.93 6.01 -0.27
C ARG A 29 -18.52 7.42 -0.10
N GLN A 30 -19.17 7.67 1.04
CA GLN A 30 -19.70 9.01 1.38
C GLN A 30 -18.58 10.06 1.53
N ALA A 31 -17.41 9.66 2.00
CA ALA A 31 -16.24 10.53 2.10
C ALA A 31 -15.50 10.74 0.76
N GLY A 32 -15.97 10.12 -0.33
CA GLY A 32 -15.38 10.24 -1.66
C GLY A 32 -14.33 9.18 -1.98
N VAL A 33 -14.18 8.13 -1.16
CA VAL A 33 -13.32 6.99 -1.49
C VAL A 33 -14.07 6.09 -2.46
N THR A 34 -13.70 6.18 -3.73
CA THR A 34 -14.40 5.51 -4.84
C THR A 34 -13.73 4.20 -5.25
N ARG A 35 -12.51 3.96 -4.77
CA ARG A 35 -11.72 2.74 -5.02
C ARG A 35 -10.88 2.40 -3.81
N MET A 36 -10.69 1.12 -3.56
CA MET A 36 -9.88 0.61 -2.43
C MET A 36 -9.08 -0.62 -2.84
N LEU A 37 -7.85 -0.70 -2.35
CA LEU A 37 -7.00 -1.88 -2.49
C LEU A 37 -6.93 -2.58 -1.12
N THR A 38 -7.47 -3.80 -1.03
CA THR A 38 -7.38 -4.60 0.20
C THR A 38 -6.19 -5.55 0.14
N ILE A 39 -5.42 -5.61 1.22
CA ILE A 39 -4.05 -6.11 1.23
C ILE A 39 -3.95 -7.47 1.92
N GLY A 40 -3.61 -8.52 1.17
CA GLY A 40 -3.24 -9.81 1.73
C GLY A 40 -1.80 -9.81 2.24
N THR A 41 -1.57 -10.44 3.40
CA THR A 41 -0.27 -10.48 4.09
C THR A 41 0.25 -11.90 4.32
N GLU A 42 -0.60 -12.89 4.10
CA GLU A 42 -0.36 -14.34 4.16
C GLU A 42 -1.44 -15.07 3.36
N VAL A 43 -1.39 -16.39 3.25
CA VAL A 43 -2.36 -17.15 2.45
C VAL A 43 -3.80 -16.95 2.93
N PRO A 44 -4.15 -17.09 4.24
CA PRO A 44 -5.53 -16.88 4.71
C PRO A 44 -6.06 -15.46 4.43
N THR A 45 -5.28 -14.44 4.71
CA THR A 45 -5.67 -13.04 4.48
C THR A 45 -5.74 -12.69 2.99
N SER A 46 -4.90 -13.31 2.14
CA SER A 46 -4.97 -13.20 0.68
C SER A 46 -6.29 -13.78 0.14
N HIS A 47 -6.73 -14.93 0.64
CA HIS A 47 -8.04 -15.46 0.30
C HIS A 47 -9.19 -14.54 0.74
N ALA A 48 -9.13 -14.02 1.96
CA ALA A 48 -10.15 -13.11 2.47
C ALA A 48 -10.19 -11.79 1.68
N ALA A 49 -9.04 -11.25 1.31
CA ALA A 49 -8.92 -10.06 0.46
C ALA A 49 -9.54 -10.28 -0.92
N ILE A 50 -9.27 -11.42 -1.56
CA ILE A 50 -9.87 -11.79 -2.85
C ILE A 50 -11.38 -11.92 -2.73
N ALA A 51 -11.87 -12.64 -1.72
CA ALA A 51 -13.32 -12.82 -1.52
C ALA A 51 -14.05 -11.47 -1.35
N LEU A 52 -13.46 -10.53 -0.59
CA LEU A 52 -14.01 -9.18 -0.46
C LEU A 52 -13.98 -8.43 -1.80
N ALA A 53 -12.89 -8.51 -2.55
CA ALA A 53 -12.76 -7.86 -3.85
C ALA A 53 -13.71 -8.44 -4.91
N GLU A 54 -14.10 -9.70 -4.80
CA GLU A 54 -15.12 -10.32 -5.65
C GLU A 54 -16.54 -9.86 -5.30
N ALA A 55 -16.80 -9.58 -4.01
CA ALA A 55 -18.10 -9.13 -3.51
C ALA A 55 -18.32 -7.62 -3.74
N GLU A 56 -17.26 -6.81 -3.74
CA GLU A 56 -17.34 -5.34 -3.81
C GLU A 56 -16.72 -4.83 -5.13
N PRO A 57 -17.49 -4.18 -6.01
CA PRO A 57 -17.03 -3.82 -7.36
C PRO A 57 -15.92 -2.75 -7.36
N ASP A 58 -15.85 -1.93 -6.33
CA ASP A 58 -14.88 -0.84 -6.12
C ASP A 58 -13.67 -1.27 -5.27
N VAL A 59 -13.50 -2.58 -5.03
CA VAL A 59 -12.38 -3.14 -4.26
C VAL A 59 -11.56 -4.09 -5.14
N TRP A 60 -10.24 -3.99 -5.04
CA TRP A 60 -9.27 -4.92 -5.62
C TRP A 60 -8.41 -5.52 -4.50
N ALA A 61 -7.74 -6.62 -4.78
CA ALA A 61 -6.91 -7.33 -3.82
C ALA A 61 -5.44 -7.36 -4.22
N THR A 62 -4.58 -7.50 -3.22
CA THR A 62 -3.20 -7.97 -3.37
C THR A 62 -3.05 -9.33 -2.70
N VAL A 63 -1.99 -10.04 -3.04
CA VAL A 63 -1.59 -11.29 -2.39
C VAL A 63 -0.09 -11.28 -2.15
N GLY A 64 0.33 -11.71 -0.97
CA GLY A 64 1.74 -11.67 -0.61
C GLY A 64 2.03 -12.36 0.71
N VAL A 65 3.29 -12.28 1.14
CA VAL A 65 3.73 -12.68 2.47
C VAL A 65 4.46 -11.51 3.10
N HIS A 66 3.86 -10.98 4.17
CA HIS A 66 4.44 -9.88 4.94
C HIS A 66 5.76 -10.34 5.60
N PRO A 67 6.76 -9.46 5.75
CA PRO A 67 8.03 -9.83 6.39
C PRO A 67 7.88 -10.44 7.80
N HIS A 68 6.83 -10.13 8.53
CA HIS A 68 6.56 -10.76 9.83
C HIS A 68 6.31 -12.27 9.72
N ASP A 69 5.70 -12.71 8.62
CA ASP A 69 5.27 -14.10 8.40
C ASP A 69 6.23 -14.86 7.47
N ALA A 70 7.37 -14.25 7.12
CA ALA A 70 8.33 -14.83 6.19
C ALA A 70 8.91 -16.17 6.69
N ALA A 71 9.00 -16.39 8.00
CA ALA A 71 9.49 -17.65 8.57
C ALA A 71 8.57 -18.84 8.24
N ASP A 72 7.29 -18.59 8.05
CA ASP A 72 6.27 -19.62 7.73
C ASP A 72 6.07 -19.82 6.21
N ALA A 73 6.79 -19.04 5.39
CA ALA A 73 6.69 -19.08 3.93
C ALA A 73 7.44 -20.27 3.34
N ASP A 74 6.91 -21.47 3.53
CA ASP A 74 7.42 -22.68 2.88
C ASP A 74 7.04 -22.74 1.38
N ALA A 75 7.48 -23.82 0.70
CA ALA A 75 7.22 -23.99 -0.73
C ALA A 75 5.72 -24.10 -1.06
N GLY A 76 4.92 -24.64 -0.14
CA GLY A 76 3.47 -24.75 -0.32
C GLY A 76 2.79 -23.38 -0.24
N VAL A 77 3.17 -22.56 0.75
CA VAL A 77 2.72 -21.17 0.90
C VAL A 77 3.06 -20.35 -0.35
N LEU A 78 4.32 -20.40 -0.81
CA LEU A 78 4.75 -19.63 -1.99
C LEU A 78 4.03 -20.09 -3.28
N THR A 79 3.79 -21.40 -3.44
CA THR A 79 3.01 -21.94 -4.57
C THR A 79 1.56 -21.45 -4.55
N GLU A 80 0.95 -21.40 -3.36
CA GLU A 80 -0.43 -20.92 -3.24
C GLU A 80 -0.52 -19.40 -3.52
N ILE A 81 0.42 -18.59 -3.01
CA ILE A 81 0.49 -17.15 -3.35
C ILE A 81 0.65 -16.96 -4.86
N GLU A 82 1.51 -17.76 -5.53
CA GLU A 82 1.67 -17.70 -6.99
C GLU A 82 0.36 -18.01 -7.72
N ARG A 83 -0.36 -19.04 -7.29
CA ARG A 83 -1.67 -19.39 -7.84
C ARG A 83 -2.68 -18.25 -7.68
N LEU A 84 -2.74 -17.66 -6.47
CA LEU A 84 -3.65 -16.54 -6.15
C LEU A 84 -3.31 -15.27 -6.94
N ALA A 85 -2.02 -15.01 -7.19
CA ALA A 85 -1.56 -13.85 -7.95
C ALA A 85 -2.10 -13.83 -9.39
N GLY A 86 -2.49 -14.98 -9.96
CA GLY A 86 -3.16 -15.09 -11.26
C GLY A 86 -4.63 -14.65 -11.28
N GLY A 87 -5.25 -14.44 -10.12
CA GLY A 87 -6.68 -14.11 -10.00
C GLY A 87 -7.07 -12.78 -10.65
N PRO A 88 -8.32 -12.68 -11.18
CA PRO A 88 -8.76 -11.49 -11.94
C PRO A 88 -8.96 -10.24 -11.07
N ARG A 89 -9.23 -10.39 -9.78
CA ARG A 89 -9.37 -9.27 -8.83
C ARG A 89 -8.07 -8.93 -8.10
N VAL A 90 -7.00 -9.71 -8.32
CA VAL A 90 -5.67 -9.46 -7.77
C VAL A 90 -4.91 -8.56 -8.74
N VAL A 91 -4.49 -7.38 -8.30
CA VAL A 91 -3.88 -6.36 -9.16
C VAL A 91 -2.41 -6.07 -8.84
N ALA A 92 -1.90 -6.58 -7.71
CA ALA A 92 -0.51 -6.43 -7.32
C ALA A 92 -0.04 -7.63 -6.47
N VAL A 93 1.26 -7.83 -6.38
CA VAL A 93 1.90 -8.75 -5.42
C VAL A 93 2.36 -7.93 -4.20
N GLY A 94 1.80 -8.21 -3.07
CA GLY A 94 2.01 -7.50 -1.81
C GLY A 94 0.93 -7.87 -0.77
N GLU A 95 1.20 -7.61 0.47
CA GLU A 95 2.31 -6.85 1.01
C GLU A 95 3.56 -7.71 1.15
N ILE A 96 4.69 -7.22 0.65
CA ILE A 96 6.00 -7.91 0.68
C ILE A 96 7.08 -6.89 1.08
N GLY A 97 8.21 -7.33 1.60
CA GLY A 97 9.27 -6.38 1.95
C GLY A 97 10.10 -6.80 3.15
N LEU A 98 10.61 -5.81 3.90
CA LEU A 98 11.44 -6.03 5.07
C LEU A 98 10.97 -5.18 6.26
N ASP A 99 10.99 -5.78 7.47
CA ASP A 99 10.74 -5.11 8.74
C ASP A 99 11.85 -5.46 9.73
N PHE A 100 12.81 -4.55 9.90
CA PHE A 100 13.92 -4.71 10.84
C PHE A 100 13.65 -4.03 12.20
N PHE A 101 12.47 -3.42 12.34
CA PHE A 101 12.02 -2.85 13.61
C PHE A 101 11.36 -3.91 14.51
N ARG A 102 10.40 -4.66 13.98
CA ARG A 102 9.74 -5.75 14.70
C ARG A 102 10.59 -7.02 14.70
N ASP A 103 11.27 -7.29 13.60
CA ASP A 103 12.23 -8.38 13.41
C ASP A 103 11.64 -9.76 13.79
N LEU A 104 10.35 -10.00 13.43
CA LEU A 104 9.59 -11.20 13.84
C LEU A 104 10.00 -12.47 13.08
N SER A 105 10.56 -12.32 11.88
CA SER A 105 11.17 -13.40 11.11
C SER A 105 12.66 -13.11 10.92
N PRO A 106 13.55 -14.11 10.82
CA PRO A 106 14.98 -13.89 10.55
C PRO A 106 15.19 -13.05 9.28
N ARG A 107 16.10 -12.09 9.30
CA ARG A 107 16.31 -11.13 8.21
C ARG A 107 16.67 -11.78 6.88
N ASP A 108 17.54 -12.79 6.91
CA ASP A 108 17.91 -13.57 5.72
C ASP A 108 16.71 -14.32 5.11
N VAL A 109 15.75 -14.71 5.96
CA VAL A 109 14.50 -15.33 5.51
C VAL A 109 13.58 -14.28 4.89
N GLN A 110 13.42 -13.10 5.54
CA GLN A 110 12.68 -11.97 4.99
C GLN A 110 13.20 -11.60 3.59
N GLU A 111 14.53 -11.43 3.45
CA GLU A 111 15.16 -11.08 2.17
C GLU A 111 14.93 -12.15 1.10
N ARG A 112 15.08 -13.44 1.44
CA ARG A 112 14.84 -14.55 0.50
C ARG A 112 13.39 -14.57 0.01
N VAL A 113 12.41 -14.42 0.91
CA VAL A 113 10.99 -14.41 0.55
C VAL A 113 10.66 -13.15 -0.27
N PHE A 114 11.20 -12.00 0.09
CA PHE A 114 11.01 -10.76 -0.65
C PHE A 114 11.52 -10.88 -2.09
N ARG A 115 12.75 -11.38 -2.31
CA ARG A 115 13.31 -11.65 -3.64
C ARG A 115 12.42 -12.59 -4.45
N HIS A 116 11.99 -13.69 -3.84
CA HIS A 116 11.11 -14.65 -4.49
C HIS A 116 9.81 -14.00 -5.00
N LEU A 117 9.18 -13.17 -4.17
CA LEU A 117 7.90 -12.52 -4.49
C LEU A 117 8.03 -11.38 -5.50
N ILE A 118 9.18 -10.68 -5.56
CA ILE A 118 9.48 -9.76 -6.67
C ILE A 118 9.58 -10.54 -7.98
N GLY A 119 10.29 -11.68 -7.96
CA GLY A 119 10.37 -12.59 -9.13
C GLY A 119 8.98 -13.07 -9.57
N LEU A 120 8.10 -13.40 -8.63
CA LEU A 120 6.70 -13.72 -8.93
C LEU A 120 5.97 -12.53 -9.59
N ALA A 121 6.06 -11.33 -9.02
CA ALA A 121 5.42 -10.13 -9.56
C ALA A 121 5.80 -9.89 -11.02
N ARG A 122 7.08 -10.05 -11.34
CA ARG A 122 7.60 -9.94 -12.71
C ARG A 122 7.03 -11.04 -13.63
N ARG A 123 6.99 -12.30 -13.18
CA ARG A 123 6.42 -13.41 -13.98
C ARG A 123 4.94 -13.19 -14.31
N VAL A 124 4.16 -12.66 -13.35
CA VAL A 124 2.72 -12.40 -13.57
C VAL A 124 2.43 -11.02 -14.16
N GLY A 125 3.45 -10.17 -14.31
CA GLY A 125 3.34 -8.84 -14.90
C GLY A 125 2.53 -7.86 -14.04
N LYS A 126 2.54 -8.02 -12.69
CA LYS A 126 1.81 -7.18 -11.74
C LYS A 126 2.78 -6.36 -10.89
N PRO A 127 2.45 -5.11 -10.53
CA PRO A 127 3.30 -4.29 -9.66
C PRO A 127 3.42 -4.88 -8.26
N VAL A 128 4.42 -4.38 -7.50
CA VAL A 128 4.63 -4.78 -6.10
C VAL A 128 4.06 -3.73 -5.13
N VAL A 129 3.55 -4.16 -3.97
CA VAL A 129 3.25 -3.30 -2.82
C VAL A 129 4.24 -3.63 -1.71
N VAL A 130 5.11 -2.64 -1.38
CA VAL A 130 6.32 -2.87 -0.61
C VAL A 130 6.22 -2.28 0.78
N HIS A 131 6.35 -3.14 1.79
CA HIS A 131 6.57 -2.79 3.19
C HIS A 131 8.05 -2.49 3.44
N CYS A 132 8.32 -1.41 4.14
CA CYS A 132 9.69 -1.05 4.52
C CYS A 132 9.71 -0.37 5.88
N ARG A 133 10.32 -1.02 6.87
CA ARG A 133 10.49 -0.44 8.20
C ARG A 133 11.89 -0.71 8.73
N ASP A 134 12.65 0.39 8.95
CA ASP A 134 14.07 0.37 9.39
C ASP A 134 14.99 -0.48 8.48
N ALA A 135 14.65 -0.60 7.17
CA ALA A 135 15.31 -1.45 6.18
C ALA A 135 15.43 -0.79 4.79
N HIS A 136 15.43 0.57 4.72
CA HIS A 136 15.36 1.28 3.44
C HIS A 136 16.50 0.93 2.48
N ALA A 137 17.74 0.79 2.99
CA ALA A 137 18.89 0.51 2.16
C ALA A 137 18.79 -0.88 1.51
N GLU A 138 18.42 -1.88 2.29
CA GLU A 138 18.28 -3.27 1.88
C GLU A 138 17.09 -3.46 0.92
N VAL A 139 15.93 -2.86 1.24
CA VAL A 139 14.75 -2.90 0.37
C VAL A 139 15.07 -2.33 -1.00
N LEU A 140 15.68 -1.13 -1.06
CA LEU A 140 16.01 -0.49 -2.34
C LEU A 140 17.08 -1.25 -3.12
N ALA A 141 18.06 -1.86 -2.44
CA ALA A 141 19.07 -2.70 -3.08
C ALA A 141 18.39 -3.94 -3.71
N ILE A 142 17.56 -4.66 -2.96
CA ILE A 142 16.87 -5.87 -3.44
C ILE A 142 15.91 -5.53 -4.60
N LEU A 143 15.14 -4.45 -4.51
CA LEU A 143 14.26 -4.02 -5.60
C LEU A 143 15.04 -3.75 -6.90
N GLY A 144 16.22 -3.12 -6.79
CA GLY A 144 17.10 -2.87 -7.93
C GLY A 144 17.70 -4.15 -8.50
N GLU A 145 18.25 -5.02 -7.64
CA GLU A 145 18.88 -6.29 -8.02
C GLU A 145 17.88 -7.25 -8.67
N GLU A 146 16.65 -7.32 -8.16
CA GLU A 146 15.59 -8.20 -8.69
C GLU A 146 14.80 -7.58 -9.85
N GLY A 147 15.14 -6.36 -10.29
CA GLY A 147 14.51 -5.74 -11.45
C GLY A 147 13.03 -5.38 -11.25
N ALA A 148 12.65 -4.94 -10.05
CA ALA A 148 11.26 -4.57 -9.74
C ALA A 148 10.74 -3.42 -10.63
N SER A 149 11.63 -2.60 -11.19
CA SER A 149 11.27 -1.52 -12.14
C SER A 149 10.57 -2.00 -13.41
N GLU A 150 10.69 -3.27 -13.78
CA GLU A 150 10.00 -3.83 -14.96
C GLU A 150 8.46 -3.84 -14.78
N VAL A 151 7.99 -3.97 -13.54
CA VAL A 151 6.56 -4.00 -13.20
C VAL A 151 6.10 -2.78 -12.44
N GLY A 152 7.04 -2.01 -11.85
CA GLY A 152 6.75 -0.91 -10.96
C GLY A 152 6.20 -1.35 -9.61
N GLY A 153 5.79 -0.39 -8.79
CA GLY A 153 5.23 -0.71 -7.47
C GLY A 153 4.86 0.52 -6.66
N ILE A 154 4.39 0.26 -5.45
CA ILE A 154 4.08 1.27 -4.43
C ILE A 154 4.99 1.01 -3.24
N MET A 155 5.78 2.02 -2.84
CA MET A 155 6.40 2.04 -1.52
C MET A 155 5.33 2.51 -0.54
N HIS A 156 4.68 1.55 0.10
CA HIS A 156 3.56 1.77 1.01
C HIS A 156 4.01 2.42 2.31
N CYS A 157 3.12 3.18 2.94
CA CYS A 157 3.31 3.84 4.24
C CYS A 157 4.69 4.48 4.39
N PHE A 158 5.10 5.25 3.38
CA PHE A 158 6.45 5.77 3.26
C PHE A 158 6.89 6.51 4.52
N SER A 159 8.02 6.10 5.07
CA SER A 159 8.58 6.62 6.33
C SER A 159 10.01 7.18 6.19
N GLY A 160 10.55 7.21 4.97
CA GLY A 160 11.87 7.77 4.66
C GLY A 160 11.89 9.29 4.53
N ASP A 161 13.04 9.80 4.13
CA ASP A 161 13.27 11.21 3.77
C ASP A 161 13.25 11.42 2.24
N VAL A 162 13.59 12.64 1.82
CA VAL A 162 13.64 13.03 0.40
C VAL A 162 14.66 12.21 -0.39
N GLU A 163 15.79 11.82 0.21
CA GLU A 163 16.80 11.02 -0.49
C GLU A 163 16.32 9.59 -0.74
N ILE A 164 15.67 8.99 0.26
CA ILE A 164 15.04 7.67 0.11
C ILE A 164 13.91 7.74 -0.93
N ALA A 165 13.09 8.81 -0.90
CA ALA A 165 12.04 9.01 -1.89
C ALA A 165 12.62 9.10 -3.32
N ARG A 166 13.73 9.83 -3.53
CA ARG A 166 14.43 9.91 -4.81
C ARG A 166 14.80 8.53 -5.33
N ARG A 167 15.42 7.70 -4.48
CA ARG A 167 15.81 6.33 -4.85
C ARG A 167 14.61 5.44 -5.19
N CYS A 168 13.48 5.60 -4.50
CA CYS A 168 12.23 4.92 -4.87
C CYS A 168 11.78 5.33 -6.29
N LEU A 169 11.81 6.63 -6.59
CA LEU A 169 11.44 7.17 -7.90
C LEU A 169 12.36 6.67 -9.02
N ASP A 170 13.68 6.58 -8.77
CA ASP A 170 14.66 6.05 -9.71
C ASP A 170 14.40 4.57 -10.05
N LEU A 171 13.79 3.81 -9.14
CA LEU A 171 13.32 2.43 -9.35
C LEU A 171 11.90 2.33 -9.96
N GLY A 172 11.30 3.47 -10.35
CA GLY A 172 9.98 3.49 -10.97
C GLY A 172 8.80 3.30 -10.00
N LEU A 173 9.03 3.41 -8.69
CA LEU A 173 7.99 3.25 -7.68
C LEU A 173 7.15 4.52 -7.52
N LEU A 174 5.89 4.33 -7.13
CA LEU A 174 5.09 5.38 -6.50
C LEU A 174 5.39 5.44 -5.00
N VAL A 175 5.34 6.64 -4.45
CA VAL A 175 5.44 6.88 -3.00
C VAL A 175 4.04 7.07 -2.44
N SER A 176 3.67 6.28 -1.43
CA SER A 176 2.37 6.39 -0.77
C SER A 176 2.49 7.05 0.60
N LEU A 177 1.65 8.06 0.84
CA LEU A 177 1.58 8.76 2.12
C LEU A 177 0.30 8.38 2.87
N ALA A 178 0.48 7.94 4.12
CA ALA A 178 -0.59 7.53 5.02
C ALA A 178 -0.88 8.60 6.11
N GLY A 179 -1.79 8.28 7.01
CA GLY A 179 -2.19 9.13 8.14
C GLY A 179 -1.05 9.84 8.90
N PRO A 180 0.14 9.24 9.08
CA PRO A 180 1.28 9.89 9.73
C PRO A 180 1.72 11.24 9.14
N VAL A 181 1.46 11.53 7.86
CA VAL A 181 1.75 12.86 7.27
C VAL A 181 0.98 14.00 7.96
N THR A 182 -0.10 13.68 8.66
CA THR A 182 -0.91 14.64 9.42
C THR A 182 -0.37 14.91 10.83
N TYR A 183 0.63 14.14 11.30
CA TYR A 183 1.11 14.25 12.67
C TYR A 183 2.01 15.49 12.85
N PRO A 184 1.90 16.21 13.98
CA PRO A 184 2.75 17.37 14.25
C PRO A 184 4.25 17.05 14.28
N ASN A 185 4.60 15.81 14.61
CA ASN A 185 5.98 15.32 14.67
C ASN A 185 6.45 14.60 13.39
N ALA A 186 5.69 14.65 12.32
CA ALA A 186 6.08 14.11 11.01
C ALA A 186 7.17 15.00 10.36
N ARG A 187 8.43 14.85 10.78
CA ARG A 187 9.52 15.75 10.40
C ARG A 187 9.86 15.71 8.91
N ALA A 188 10.03 14.52 8.33
CA ALA A 188 10.46 14.34 6.94
C ALA A 188 9.27 14.33 5.94
N LEU A 189 8.13 13.78 6.31
CA LEU A 189 7.01 13.56 5.39
C LEU A 189 6.47 14.82 4.73
N PRO A 190 6.41 16.01 5.38
CA PRO A 190 6.02 17.25 4.71
C PRO A 190 6.95 17.62 3.54
N ASP A 191 8.25 17.40 3.68
CA ASP A 191 9.22 17.70 2.62
C ASP A 191 9.13 16.64 1.51
N VAL A 192 8.93 15.38 1.85
CA VAL A 192 8.64 14.30 0.89
C VAL A 192 7.37 14.61 0.09
N ALA A 193 6.28 15.04 0.74
CA ALA A 193 5.04 15.42 0.09
C ALA A 193 5.22 16.55 -0.95
N ARG A 194 6.11 17.51 -0.69
CA ARG A 194 6.45 18.60 -1.62
C ARG A 194 7.39 18.14 -2.73
N PHE A 195 8.32 17.24 -2.42
CA PHE A 195 9.38 16.79 -3.33
C PHE A 195 8.89 15.81 -4.39
N VAL A 196 8.04 14.83 -4.02
CA VAL A 196 7.61 13.76 -4.93
C VAL A 196 6.85 14.35 -6.12
N PRO A 197 7.22 14.01 -7.38
CA PRO A 197 6.51 14.45 -8.56
C PRO A 197 5.01 14.12 -8.49
N ALA A 198 4.20 14.97 -9.07
CA ALA A 198 2.75 14.87 -8.98
C ALA A 198 2.19 13.56 -9.56
N ASP A 199 2.86 12.98 -10.57
CA ASP A 199 2.52 11.72 -11.22
C ASP A 199 3.12 10.48 -10.54
N ARG A 200 3.75 10.65 -9.37
CA ARG A 200 4.43 9.60 -8.60
C ARG A 200 3.95 9.49 -7.16
N LEU A 201 2.95 10.28 -6.77
CA LEU A 201 2.42 10.32 -5.42
C LEU A 201 1.04 9.69 -5.37
N VAL A 202 0.84 8.80 -4.39
CA VAL A 202 -0.45 8.19 -4.04
C VAL A 202 -0.68 8.33 -2.53
N ILE A 203 -1.86 7.99 -2.07
CA ILE A 203 -2.25 8.08 -0.66
C ILE A 203 -3.01 6.84 -0.23
N GLU A 204 -2.95 6.55 1.06
CA GLU A 204 -3.59 5.39 1.67
C GLU A 204 -4.00 5.65 3.11
N THR A 205 -4.78 4.75 3.68
CA THR A 205 -5.10 4.76 5.10
C THR A 205 -4.23 3.85 5.93
N ASP A 206 -3.87 2.69 5.43
CA ASP A 206 -3.33 1.55 6.19
C ASP A 206 -4.28 1.10 7.31
N CYS A 207 -5.59 1.29 7.11
CA CYS A 207 -6.57 0.94 8.14
C CYS A 207 -6.64 -0.59 8.37
N PRO A 208 -6.84 -1.01 9.64
CA PRO A 208 -7.28 -0.29 10.84
C PRO A 208 -6.18 0.47 11.59
N PHE A 209 -4.95 0.49 11.06
CA PHE A 209 -3.78 1.09 11.69
C PHE A 209 -3.62 2.58 11.34
N LEU A 210 -2.69 3.26 12.00
CA LEU A 210 -2.15 4.59 11.67
C LEU A 210 -3.21 5.69 11.38
N PRO A 211 -4.25 5.87 12.21
CA PRO A 211 -5.25 6.91 11.97
C PRO A 211 -4.62 8.31 11.90
N PRO A 212 -5.18 9.23 11.10
CA PRO A 212 -4.70 10.61 11.03
C PRO A 212 -4.85 11.33 12.38
N GLN A 213 -4.16 12.47 12.56
CA GLN A 213 -3.97 13.15 13.84
C GLN A 213 -5.24 13.33 14.65
N GLY A 214 -6.37 13.69 14.04
CA GLY A 214 -7.65 13.89 14.74
C GLY A 214 -8.27 12.62 15.32
N TYR A 215 -7.77 11.46 14.92
CA TYR A 215 -8.30 10.14 15.30
C TYR A 215 -7.29 9.23 15.98
N ARG A 216 -6.14 9.75 16.38
CA ARG A 216 -5.12 8.95 17.08
C ARG A 216 -5.72 8.25 18.31
N GLY A 217 -5.37 6.95 18.47
CA GLY A 217 -5.90 6.09 19.52
C GLY A 217 -7.27 5.47 19.21
N LYS A 218 -7.85 5.75 18.05
CA LYS A 218 -9.06 5.09 17.54
C LYS A 218 -8.71 4.15 16.39
N ARG A 219 -9.60 3.21 16.07
CA ARG A 219 -9.51 2.39 14.86
C ARG A 219 -9.56 3.32 13.65
N ASN A 220 -8.61 3.15 12.71
CA ASN A 220 -8.62 3.84 11.43
C ASN A 220 -9.67 3.22 10.51
N GLU A 221 -10.15 3.97 9.52
CA GLU A 221 -11.06 3.50 8.48
C GLU A 221 -10.83 4.28 7.16
N PRO A 222 -11.22 3.73 5.99
CA PRO A 222 -10.97 4.36 4.69
C PRO A 222 -11.57 5.75 4.55
N ALA A 223 -12.67 6.07 5.25
CA ALA A 223 -13.27 7.41 5.25
C ALA A 223 -12.29 8.51 5.67
N TYR A 224 -11.28 8.16 6.48
CA TYR A 224 -10.28 9.12 6.95
C TYR A 224 -9.19 9.44 5.91
N LEU A 225 -9.19 8.75 4.76
CA LEU A 225 -8.30 9.08 3.63
C LEU A 225 -8.46 10.54 3.18
N ALA A 226 -9.67 11.09 3.27
CA ALA A 226 -9.94 12.48 2.95
C ALA A 226 -9.10 13.47 3.79
N LEU A 227 -8.76 13.12 5.03
CA LEU A 227 -7.91 13.95 5.90
C LEU A 227 -6.43 13.89 5.47
N THR A 228 -5.96 12.72 5.07
CA THR A 228 -4.62 12.54 4.49
C THR A 228 -4.52 13.33 3.19
N ALA A 229 -5.51 13.21 2.30
CA ALA A 229 -5.58 13.95 1.04
C ALA A 229 -5.55 15.46 1.27
N ALA A 230 -6.38 15.98 2.17
CA ALA A 230 -6.43 17.41 2.50
C ALA A 230 -5.08 17.92 3.01
N ARG A 231 -4.41 17.14 3.88
CA ARG A 231 -3.09 17.52 4.39
C ARG A 231 -2.02 17.53 3.30
N VAL A 232 -2.00 16.55 2.42
CA VAL A 232 -1.02 16.51 1.32
C VAL A 232 -1.27 17.62 0.32
N ALA A 233 -2.52 17.88 -0.06
CA ALA A 233 -2.90 18.99 -0.94
C ALA A 233 -2.48 20.34 -0.35
N GLU A 234 -2.70 20.57 0.96
CA GLU A 234 -2.22 21.77 1.67
C GLU A 234 -0.69 21.91 1.59
N LEU A 235 0.07 20.85 1.88
CA LEU A 235 1.53 20.84 1.83
C LEU A 235 2.08 21.17 0.44
N ARG A 236 1.35 20.78 -0.60
CA ARG A 236 1.70 21.00 -2.01
C ARG A 236 1.15 22.29 -2.58
N ALA A 237 0.36 23.04 -1.81
CA ALA A 237 -0.36 24.24 -2.24
C ALA A 237 -1.22 23.99 -3.50
N GLU A 238 -1.91 22.84 -3.57
CA GLU A 238 -2.76 22.40 -4.67
C GLU A 238 -4.24 22.33 -4.22
N PRO A 239 -5.21 22.53 -5.13
CA PRO A 239 -6.61 22.26 -4.85
C PRO A 239 -6.83 20.77 -4.50
N LEU A 240 -7.61 20.51 -3.44
CA LEU A 240 -7.83 19.16 -2.93
C LEU A 240 -8.40 18.21 -4.00
N GLU A 241 -9.38 18.65 -4.76
CA GLU A 241 -10.04 17.84 -5.79
C GLU A 241 -9.08 17.48 -6.93
N GLU A 242 -8.19 18.40 -7.29
CA GLU A 242 -7.17 18.16 -8.33
C GLU A 242 -6.13 17.15 -7.85
N PHE A 243 -5.64 17.33 -6.62
CA PHE A 243 -4.73 16.39 -5.99
C PHE A 243 -5.35 14.98 -5.89
N ALA A 244 -6.58 14.88 -5.35
CA ALA A 244 -7.29 13.62 -5.15
C ALA A 244 -7.45 12.84 -6.47
N ARG A 245 -7.94 13.53 -7.52
CA ARG A 245 -8.09 12.93 -8.85
C ARG A 245 -6.76 12.43 -9.40
N ARG A 246 -5.69 13.25 -9.33
CA ARG A 246 -4.37 12.87 -9.84
C ARG A 246 -3.76 11.69 -9.08
N ALA A 247 -3.82 11.69 -7.75
CA ALA A 247 -3.35 10.57 -6.95
C ALA A 247 -4.10 9.27 -7.29
N SER A 248 -5.41 9.35 -7.51
CA SER A 248 -6.23 8.23 -7.95
C SER A 248 -5.86 7.76 -9.36
N ASP A 249 -5.62 8.68 -10.30
CA ASP A 249 -5.18 8.36 -11.66
C ASP A 249 -3.80 7.69 -11.66
N ASN A 250 -2.87 8.12 -10.80
CA ASN A 250 -1.56 7.48 -10.63
C ASN A 250 -1.71 6.01 -10.19
N ALA A 251 -2.54 5.77 -9.18
CA ALA A 251 -2.82 4.42 -8.70
C ALA A 251 -3.46 3.55 -9.78
N ARG A 252 -4.49 4.08 -10.47
CA ARG A 252 -5.16 3.38 -11.58
C ARG A 252 -4.18 3.03 -12.70
N GLY A 253 -3.32 3.96 -13.07
CA GLY A 253 -2.31 3.77 -14.12
C GLY A 253 -1.36 2.63 -13.78
N LEU A 254 -0.79 2.62 -12.56
CA LEU A 254 0.10 1.57 -12.10
C LEU A 254 -0.61 0.20 -12.04
N LEU A 255 -1.81 0.16 -11.46
CA LEU A 255 -2.59 -1.06 -11.24
C LEU A 255 -3.36 -1.52 -12.51
N ARG A 256 -3.26 -0.77 -13.60
CA ARG A 256 -3.92 -1.03 -14.89
C ARG A 256 -5.45 -1.16 -14.76
N LEU A 257 -6.03 -0.30 -13.96
CA LEU A 257 -7.48 -0.24 -13.75
C LEU A 257 -8.10 0.80 -14.69
N GLY A 258 -9.04 0.36 -15.48
CA GLY A 258 -9.78 1.20 -16.43
C GLY A 258 -10.70 2.23 -15.74
#